data_a57e46a4903320d4dd77052b016cc60a
#
_entry.id   a57e46a4903320d4dd77052b016cc60a
#
_cell.length_a   1.000
_cell.length_b   1.000
_cell.length_c   1.000
_cell.angle_alpha   90.00
_cell.angle_beta   90.00
_cell.angle_gamma   90.00
#
_symmetry.space_group_name_H-M   'P 1'
#
loop_
_entity.id
_entity.type
_entity.pdbx_description
1 polymer ?
#
loop_
_entity_poly.entity_id
_entity_poly.type
_entity_poly.pdbx_seq_one_letter_code
_entity_poly.pdbx_strand_id
1 'polypeptide(L)'
;MSSLSFRNVSMRFADGTEALDDVSLSIDKGEFVTIVGPSGCGKSTLLRIASGLLTATEGTIDVDPAGIGYVFQDATLLPWRSVWKNVELLAELHGISKEERTRRVRDAIELVGLAGFEDHFPNALSGGMKMRASLARTLTMKPPVFLFDEPFGAVDEITRERLNEETLRLFAQEKFAGLFITHSISEAVFLSTRVLVMSTRPGRILDSVDVPFPYPRHPDIRFDPIFGEISARISHTLRGAHA
;
A
#
# COMPACT_ATOMS: atom_id res chain seq x y z
N MET A 1 -6.52 19.56 0.25
CA MET A 1 -5.44 19.45 -0.75
C MET A 1 -5.07 17.98 -0.84
N SER A 2 -5.02 17.42 -2.04
CA SER A 2 -4.65 16.02 -2.24
C SER A 2 -3.21 15.77 -1.78
N SER A 3 -3.00 14.67 -1.08
CA SER A 3 -1.66 14.23 -0.64
C SER A 3 -0.90 13.54 -1.77
N LEU A 4 -1.62 12.96 -2.75
CA LEU A 4 -1.08 12.37 -3.96
C LEU A 4 -2.05 12.59 -5.10
N SER A 5 -1.58 13.07 -6.25
CA SER A 5 -2.40 13.17 -7.46
C SER A 5 -1.63 12.80 -8.73
N PHE A 6 -2.33 12.15 -9.64
CA PHE A 6 -1.90 11.84 -10.99
C PHE A 6 -2.83 12.56 -11.96
N ARG A 7 -2.26 13.22 -12.97
CA ARG A 7 -3.01 13.94 -14.00
C ARG A 7 -2.53 13.50 -15.39
N ASN A 8 -3.40 12.76 -16.09
CA ASN A 8 -3.19 12.25 -17.44
C ASN A 8 -1.85 11.52 -17.61
N VAL A 9 -1.54 10.66 -16.63
CA VAL A 9 -0.26 9.95 -16.58
C VAL A 9 -0.28 8.78 -17.55
N SER A 10 0.67 8.80 -18.50
CA SER A 10 0.93 7.71 -19.42
C SER A 10 2.37 7.22 -19.28
N MET A 11 2.60 5.93 -19.54
CA MET A 11 3.93 5.33 -19.49
C MET A 11 4.15 4.36 -20.63
N ARG A 12 5.14 4.67 -21.46
CA ARG A 12 5.65 3.80 -22.53
C ARG A 12 7.12 3.49 -22.26
N PHE A 13 7.46 2.22 -22.20
CA PHE A 13 8.85 1.77 -22.06
C PHE A 13 9.62 1.87 -23.38
N ALA A 14 10.96 1.81 -23.30
CA ALA A 14 11.84 1.93 -24.47
C ALA A 14 11.64 0.80 -25.51
N ASP A 15 11.14 -0.36 -25.08
CA ASP A 15 10.78 -1.48 -25.96
C ASP A 15 9.43 -1.30 -26.69
N GLY A 16 8.77 -0.15 -26.50
CA GLY A 16 7.46 0.17 -27.07
C GLY A 16 6.27 -0.30 -26.24
N THR A 17 6.49 -0.98 -25.12
CA THR A 17 5.41 -1.44 -24.25
C THR A 17 4.68 -0.28 -23.59
N GLU A 18 3.40 -0.11 -23.87
CA GLU A 18 2.53 0.84 -23.17
C GLU A 18 2.01 0.21 -21.88
N ALA A 19 2.49 0.71 -20.75
CA ALA A 19 2.11 0.20 -19.42
C ALA A 19 0.89 0.92 -18.85
N LEU A 20 0.81 2.24 -19.04
CA LEU A 20 -0.27 3.10 -18.54
C LEU A 20 -0.72 4.04 -19.66
N ASP A 21 -2.01 4.35 -19.71
CA ASP A 21 -2.59 5.26 -20.66
C ASP A 21 -3.65 6.15 -19.98
N ASP A 22 -3.37 7.45 -19.92
CA ASP A 22 -4.25 8.51 -19.40
C ASP A 22 -4.81 8.25 -17.99
N VAL A 23 -3.95 7.84 -17.06
CA VAL A 23 -4.36 7.57 -15.66
C VAL A 23 -4.43 8.88 -14.89
N SER A 24 -5.63 9.18 -14.38
CA SER A 24 -5.88 10.33 -13.51
C SER A 24 -6.58 9.86 -12.23
N LEU A 25 -6.00 10.20 -11.06
CA LEU A 25 -6.59 9.95 -9.74
C LEU A 25 -6.02 10.92 -8.71
N SER A 26 -6.74 11.12 -7.62
CA SER A 26 -6.29 11.88 -6.47
C SER A 26 -6.59 11.14 -5.18
N ILE A 27 -5.76 11.33 -4.18
CA ILE A 27 -5.90 10.73 -2.84
C ILE A 27 -5.70 11.83 -1.82
N ASP A 28 -6.71 12.06 -1.01
CA ASP A 28 -6.66 13.04 0.06
C ASP A 28 -6.13 12.43 1.37
N LYS A 29 -5.71 13.28 2.28
CA LYS A 29 -5.34 12.83 3.63
C LYS A 29 -6.53 12.15 4.31
N GLY A 30 -6.29 10.97 4.88
CA GLY A 30 -7.34 10.15 5.49
C GLY A 30 -8.17 9.37 4.49
N GLU A 31 -7.73 9.29 3.22
CA GLU A 31 -8.30 8.43 2.20
C GLU A 31 -7.41 7.20 1.96
N PHE A 32 -8.00 6.02 1.93
CA PHE A 32 -7.32 4.77 1.61
C PHE A 32 -7.88 4.24 0.29
N VAL A 33 -7.13 4.43 -0.78
CA VAL A 33 -7.53 4.03 -2.14
C VAL A 33 -6.83 2.73 -2.50
N THR A 34 -7.60 1.75 -2.96
CA THR A 34 -7.02 0.51 -3.50
C THR A 34 -7.23 0.43 -4.99
N ILE A 35 -6.20 0.01 -5.72
CA ILE A 35 -6.27 -0.33 -7.13
C ILE A 35 -6.29 -1.85 -7.27
N VAL A 36 -7.35 -2.36 -7.91
CA VAL A 36 -7.46 -3.77 -8.31
C VAL A 36 -7.38 -3.87 -9.83
N GLY A 37 -6.77 -4.93 -10.34
CA GLY A 37 -6.64 -5.16 -11.77
C GLY A 37 -5.83 -6.42 -12.08
N PRO A 38 -5.83 -6.89 -13.33
CA PRO A 38 -5.08 -8.07 -13.76
C PRO A 38 -3.58 -7.95 -13.51
N SER A 39 -2.89 -9.07 -13.43
CA SER A 39 -1.43 -9.08 -13.36
C SER A 39 -0.84 -8.44 -14.61
N GLY A 40 0.21 -7.62 -14.44
CA GLY A 40 0.90 -6.94 -15.53
C GLY A 40 0.15 -5.76 -16.16
N CYS A 41 -0.97 -5.29 -15.62
CA CYS A 41 -1.72 -4.15 -16.16
C CYS A 41 -1.11 -2.77 -15.86
N GLY A 42 -0.03 -2.67 -15.08
CA GLY A 42 0.65 -1.40 -14.81
C GLY A 42 0.53 -0.87 -13.37
N LYS A 43 -0.12 -1.59 -12.44
CA LYS A 43 -0.29 -1.15 -11.05
C LYS A 43 1.02 -0.79 -10.34
N SER A 44 1.99 -1.70 -10.34
CA SER A 44 3.32 -1.44 -9.74
C SER A 44 4.10 -0.36 -10.50
N THR A 45 3.86 -0.21 -11.81
CA THR A 45 4.41 0.91 -12.60
C THR A 45 3.90 2.24 -12.07
N LEU A 46 2.59 2.33 -11.78
CA LEU A 46 1.98 3.52 -11.20
C LEU A 46 2.60 3.88 -9.84
N LEU A 47 2.80 2.89 -8.95
CA LEU A 47 3.46 3.13 -7.66
C LEU A 47 4.92 3.57 -7.81
N ARG A 48 5.67 2.99 -8.74
CA ARG A 48 7.05 3.41 -9.02
C ARG A 48 7.12 4.83 -9.56
N ILE A 49 6.15 5.25 -10.34
CA ILE A 49 6.05 6.64 -10.81
C ILE A 49 5.72 7.56 -9.62
N ALA A 50 4.75 7.19 -8.77
CA ALA A 50 4.41 7.95 -7.56
C ALA A 50 5.61 8.16 -6.64
N SER A 51 6.44 7.12 -6.48
CA SER A 51 7.63 7.17 -5.60
C SER A 51 8.86 7.84 -6.23
N GLY A 52 8.77 8.30 -7.49
CA GLY A 52 9.91 8.87 -8.21
C GLY A 52 10.95 7.86 -8.68
N LEU A 53 10.70 6.55 -8.52
CA LEU A 53 11.57 5.48 -9.02
C LEU A 53 11.47 5.31 -10.54
N LEU A 54 10.44 5.88 -11.16
CA LEU A 54 10.22 5.86 -12.59
C LEU A 54 9.63 7.20 -13.02
N THR A 55 10.06 7.72 -14.17
CA THR A 55 9.51 8.95 -14.74
C THR A 55 8.41 8.59 -15.74
N ALA A 56 7.23 9.20 -15.63
CA ALA A 56 6.16 9.04 -16.60
C ALA A 56 6.59 9.58 -17.97
N THR A 57 6.04 9.01 -19.05
CA THR A 57 6.25 9.52 -20.41
C THR A 57 5.45 10.80 -20.65
N GLU A 58 4.23 10.85 -20.10
CA GLU A 58 3.33 12.01 -20.19
C GLU A 58 2.58 12.20 -18.88
N GLY A 59 2.02 13.39 -18.69
CA GLY A 59 1.26 13.76 -17.51
C GLY A 59 2.12 14.28 -16.36
N THR A 60 1.50 14.50 -15.22
CA THR A 60 2.15 15.04 -14.02
C THR A 60 1.72 14.31 -12.78
N ILE A 61 2.63 14.21 -11.82
CA ILE A 61 2.37 13.67 -10.49
C ILE A 61 2.68 14.77 -9.47
N ASP A 62 1.75 14.99 -8.55
CA ASP A 62 1.93 15.88 -7.41
C ASP A 62 1.85 15.06 -6.13
N VAL A 63 2.86 15.21 -5.27
CA VAL A 63 3.03 14.43 -4.04
C VAL A 63 3.29 15.39 -2.89
N ASP A 64 2.73 15.09 -1.72
CA ASP A 64 3.01 15.85 -0.49
C ASP A 64 4.54 15.96 -0.28
N PRO A 65 5.09 17.18 -0.14
CA PRO A 65 6.53 17.40 0.01
C PRO A 65 7.14 16.70 1.22
N ALA A 66 6.34 16.32 2.23
CA ALA A 66 6.82 15.57 3.39
C ALA A 66 7.17 14.12 3.07
N GLY A 67 6.84 13.65 1.86
CA GLY A 67 7.36 12.42 1.29
C GLY A 67 6.44 11.22 1.32
N ILE A 68 6.97 10.11 0.84
CA ILE A 68 6.27 8.84 0.65
C ILE A 68 6.93 7.74 1.48
N GLY A 69 6.09 6.91 2.10
CA GLY A 69 6.49 5.60 2.60
C GLY A 69 6.12 4.50 1.61
N TYR A 70 7.10 3.70 1.19
CA TYR A 70 6.85 2.59 0.26
C TYR A 70 6.99 1.25 0.99
N VAL A 71 5.95 0.43 0.93
CA VAL A 71 5.92 -0.95 1.41
C VAL A 71 5.90 -1.87 0.20
N PHE A 72 7.02 -2.54 -0.05
CA PHE A 72 7.19 -3.42 -1.20
C PHE A 72 6.54 -4.80 -0.97
N GLN A 73 6.28 -5.52 -2.04
CA GLN A 73 5.79 -6.90 -2.04
C GLN A 73 6.72 -7.84 -1.25
N ASP A 74 8.03 -7.67 -1.44
CA ASP A 74 9.04 -8.30 -0.59
C ASP A 74 9.42 -7.37 0.55
N ALA A 75 9.55 -7.90 1.76
CA ALA A 75 9.86 -7.12 2.96
C ALA A 75 11.22 -6.40 2.89
N THR A 76 12.11 -6.82 1.99
CA THR A 76 13.42 -6.19 1.72
C THR A 76 14.25 -5.86 2.98
N LEU A 77 14.16 -6.75 4.00
CA LEU A 77 14.94 -6.59 5.22
C LEU A 77 16.40 -6.96 4.95
N LEU A 78 17.31 -6.22 5.59
CA LEU A 78 18.74 -6.51 5.55
C LEU A 78 19.02 -7.75 6.42
N PRO A 79 19.47 -8.88 5.86
CA PRO A 79 19.55 -10.15 6.59
C PRO A 79 20.58 -10.16 7.72
N TRP A 80 21.56 -9.24 7.69
CA TRP A 80 22.59 -9.07 8.71
C TRP A 80 22.22 -8.05 9.80
N ARG A 81 21.01 -7.47 9.76
CA ARG A 81 20.49 -6.56 10.79
C ARG A 81 19.34 -7.22 11.53
N SER A 82 19.25 -7.01 12.85
CA SER A 82 18.08 -7.42 13.65
C SER A 82 16.82 -6.65 13.23
N VAL A 83 15.66 -7.05 13.76
CA VAL A 83 14.39 -6.32 13.57
C VAL A 83 14.56 -4.86 13.95
N TRP A 84 15.07 -4.58 15.16
CA TRP A 84 15.33 -3.21 15.60
C TRP A 84 16.14 -2.41 14.58
N LYS A 85 17.26 -2.98 14.13
CA LYS A 85 18.17 -2.31 13.21
C LYS A 85 17.62 -2.16 11.79
N ASN A 86 16.74 -3.06 11.36
CA ASN A 86 16.00 -2.91 10.12
C ASN A 86 14.96 -1.78 10.21
N VAL A 87 14.21 -1.72 11.31
CA VAL A 87 13.19 -0.69 11.55
C VAL A 87 13.85 0.69 11.71
N GLU A 88 14.99 0.78 12.39
CA GLU A 88 15.75 2.00 12.60
C GLU A 88 16.34 2.61 11.32
N LEU A 89 16.54 1.79 10.28
CA LEU A 89 17.37 2.10 9.10
C LEU A 89 17.05 3.45 8.45
N LEU A 90 15.78 3.68 8.11
CA LEU A 90 15.41 4.93 7.41
C LEU A 90 15.59 6.14 8.29
N ALA A 91 15.21 6.06 9.55
CA ALA A 91 15.39 7.15 10.50
C ALA A 91 16.88 7.45 10.78
N GLU A 92 17.74 6.43 10.74
CA GLU A 92 19.20 6.56 10.81
C GLU A 92 19.76 7.32 9.59
N LEU A 93 19.37 6.91 8.39
CA LEU A 93 19.82 7.51 7.12
C LEU A 93 19.39 8.97 6.96
N HIS A 94 18.22 9.33 7.51
CA HIS A 94 17.72 10.72 7.48
C HIS A 94 18.26 11.59 8.64
N GLY A 95 19.21 11.08 9.42
CA GLY A 95 19.89 11.87 10.45
C GLY A 95 19.01 12.22 11.66
N ILE A 96 17.92 11.47 11.89
CA ILE A 96 17.07 11.66 13.07
C ILE A 96 17.90 11.39 14.34
N SER A 97 17.79 12.26 15.36
CA SER A 97 18.55 12.14 16.60
C SER A 97 18.35 10.76 17.25
N LYS A 98 19.36 10.26 17.94
CA LYS A 98 19.33 8.92 18.54
C LYS A 98 18.15 8.74 19.51
N GLU A 99 17.82 9.76 20.29
CA GLU A 99 16.72 9.72 21.25
C GLU A 99 15.36 9.58 20.53
N GLU A 100 15.11 10.47 19.55
CA GLU A 100 13.86 10.46 18.78
C GLU A 100 13.75 9.18 17.94
N ARG A 101 14.83 8.71 17.34
CA ARG A 101 14.91 7.48 16.57
C ARG A 101 14.57 6.27 17.45
N THR A 102 15.15 6.18 18.64
CA THR A 102 14.85 5.10 19.60
C THR A 102 13.36 5.08 19.97
N ARG A 103 12.77 6.25 20.21
CA ARG A 103 11.35 6.36 20.50
C ARG A 103 10.49 5.88 19.33
N ARG A 104 10.74 6.40 18.11
CA ARG A 104 9.98 6.04 16.90
C ARG A 104 10.06 4.54 16.57
N VAL A 105 11.25 3.95 16.74
CA VAL A 105 11.46 2.52 16.50
C VAL A 105 10.66 1.68 17.49
N ARG A 106 10.68 2.03 18.77
CA ARG A 106 9.90 1.33 19.80
C ARG A 106 8.41 1.40 19.52
N ASP A 107 7.92 2.62 19.28
CA ASP A 107 6.50 2.86 18.98
C ASP A 107 6.06 2.07 17.73
N ALA A 108 6.89 2.05 16.68
CA ALA A 108 6.60 1.34 15.45
C ALA A 108 6.60 -0.19 15.63
N ILE A 109 7.56 -0.75 16.39
CA ILE A 109 7.63 -2.19 16.69
C ILE A 109 6.42 -2.63 17.51
N GLU A 110 6.05 -1.85 18.52
CA GLU A 110 4.87 -2.12 19.34
C GLU A 110 3.58 -2.09 18.50
N LEU A 111 3.45 -1.05 17.64
CA LEU A 111 2.27 -0.85 16.80
C LEU A 111 2.03 -2.01 15.82
N VAL A 112 3.10 -2.63 15.29
CA VAL A 112 3.00 -3.78 14.38
C VAL A 112 3.03 -5.13 15.13
N GLY A 113 2.99 -5.15 16.45
CA GLY A 113 2.96 -6.37 17.26
C GLY A 113 4.24 -7.22 17.15
N LEU A 114 5.41 -6.57 17.07
CA LEU A 114 6.72 -7.23 17.07
C LEU A 114 7.52 -7.01 18.35
N ALA A 115 6.87 -6.55 19.43
CA ALA A 115 7.48 -6.46 20.75
C ALA A 115 7.98 -7.84 21.22
N GLY A 116 9.21 -7.91 21.73
CA GLY A 116 9.91 -9.15 22.09
C GLY A 116 10.70 -9.81 20.96
N PHE A 117 10.65 -9.28 19.73
CA PHE A 117 11.40 -9.78 18.57
C PHE A 117 12.50 -8.81 18.08
N GLU A 118 12.81 -7.79 18.85
CA GLU A 118 13.73 -6.69 18.47
C GLU A 118 15.11 -7.18 18.04
N ASP A 119 15.63 -8.16 18.73
CA ASP A 119 16.97 -8.72 18.50
C ASP A 119 16.99 -9.87 17.49
N HIS A 120 15.84 -10.34 17.02
CA HIS A 120 15.77 -11.41 16.04
C HIS A 120 16.21 -10.93 14.66
N PHE A 121 16.84 -11.83 13.91
CA PHE A 121 17.26 -11.58 12.52
C PHE A 121 16.18 -12.07 11.53
N PRO A 122 16.15 -11.55 10.30
CA PRO A 122 15.11 -11.90 9.32
C PRO A 122 14.96 -13.40 9.04
N ASN A 123 16.03 -14.20 9.15
CA ASN A 123 15.97 -15.65 8.97
C ASN A 123 15.16 -16.38 10.07
N ALA A 124 15.01 -15.79 11.23
CA ALA A 124 14.23 -16.33 12.35
C ALA A 124 12.75 -15.86 12.35
N LEU A 125 12.33 -15.08 11.34
CA LEU A 125 10.99 -14.50 11.24
C LEU A 125 10.12 -15.23 10.20
N SER A 126 8.83 -15.34 10.47
CA SER A 126 7.83 -15.73 9.46
C SER A 126 7.69 -14.66 8.37
N GLY A 127 7.08 -15.01 7.23
CA GLY A 127 6.81 -14.04 6.15
C GLY A 127 6.00 -12.83 6.62
N GLY A 128 4.95 -13.05 7.40
CA GLY A 128 4.14 -11.99 7.99
C GLY A 128 4.92 -11.11 8.97
N MET A 129 5.81 -11.69 9.80
CA MET A 129 6.67 -10.91 10.69
C MET A 129 7.66 -10.05 9.92
N LYS A 130 8.23 -10.56 8.82
CA LYS A 130 9.09 -9.76 7.93
C LYS A 130 8.35 -8.58 7.34
N MET A 131 7.12 -8.80 6.87
CA MET A 131 6.29 -7.74 6.32
C MET A 131 5.95 -6.68 7.37
N ARG A 132 5.59 -7.10 8.59
CA ARG A 132 5.35 -6.16 9.71
C ARG A 132 6.61 -5.34 10.06
N ALA A 133 7.78 -5.95 10.05
CA ALA A 133 9.05 -5.22 10.26
C ALA A 133 9.33 -4.21 9.13
N SER A 134 9.00 -4.54 7.87
CA SER A 134 9.09 -3.61 6.73
C SER A 134 8.12 -2.43 6.88
N LEU A 135 6.89 -2.70 7.31
CA LEU A 135 5.90 -1.67 7.62
C LEU A 135 6.38 -0.78 8.77
N ALA A 136 6.86 -1.35 9.87
CA ALA A 136 7.41 -0.60 11.01
C ALA A 136 8.57 0.31 10.58
N ARG A 137 9.47 -0.17 9.72
CA ARG A 137 10.55 0.64 9.15
C ARG A 137 10.03 1.89 8.44
N THR A 138 8.99 1.74 7.64
CA THR A 138 8.37 2.85 6.91
C THR A 138 7.70 3.83 7.88
N LEU A 139 7.05 3.33 8.92
CA LEU A 139 6.37 4.14 9.94
C LEU A 139 7.30 5.05 10.74
N THR A 140 8.57 4.68 10.92
CA THR A 140 9.54 5.54 11.64
C THR A 140 9.70 6.91 10.99
N MET A 141 9.41 7.03 9.69
CA MET A 141 9.50 8.28 8.94
C MET A 141 8.23 9.14 9.05
N LYS A 142 7.10 8.57 9.51
CA LYS A 142 5.78 9.22 9.59
C LYS A 142 5.37 9.89 8.27
N PRO A 143 5.45 9.19 7.13
CA PRO A 143 5.13 9.78 5.85
C PRO A 143 3.64 10.11 5.75
N PRO A 144 3.25 11.23 5.10
CA PRO A 144 1.84 11.56 4.87
C PRO A 144 1.18 10.66 3.83
N VAL A 145 1.97 10.01 2.96
CA VAL A 145 1.50 9.11 1.90
C VAL A 145 2.16 7.75 2.05
N PHE A 146 1.36 6.70 2.05
CA PHE A 146 1.82 5.31 2.01
C PHE A 146 1.47 4.66 0.67
N LEU A 147 2.45 3.99 0.07
CA LEU A 147 2.30 3.17 -1.12
C LEU A 147 2.52 1.70 -0.74
N PHE A 148 1.56 0.84 -1.06
CA PHE A 148 1.59 -0.59 -0.77
C PHE A 148 1.51 -1.40 -2.07
N ASP A 149 2.58 -2.10 -2.42
CA ASP A 149 2.68 -2.90 -3.65
C ASP A 149 2.46 -4.38 -3.35
N GLU A 150 1.23 -4.85 -3.36
CA GLU A 150 0.82 -6.23 -3.03
C GLU A 150 1.49 -6.79 -1.76
N PRO A 151 1.49 -6.05 -0.64
CA PRO A 151 2.34 -6.37 0.51
C PRO A 151 2.01 -7.71 1.18
N PHE A 152 0.80 -8.23 0.94
CA PHE A 152 0.33 -9.48 1.56
C PHE A 152 0.13 -10.62 0.56
N GLY A 153 0.62 -10.46 -0.67
CA GLY A 153 0.48 -11.46 -1.74
C GLY A 153 1.14 -12.81 -1.46
N ALA A 154 2.21 -12.83 -0.68
CA ALA A 154 3.02 -14.02 -0.39
C ALA A 154 2.71 -14.69 0.98
N VAL A 155 1.66 -14.24 1.70
CA VAL A 155 1.28 -14.83 3.00
C VAL A 155 -0.01 -15.65 2.87
N ASP A 156 -0.18 -16.61 3.81
CA ASP A 156 -1.42 -17.40 3.89
C ASP A 156 -2.64 -16.52 4.27
N GLU A 157 -3.84 -17.04 4.02
CA GLU A 157 -5.09 -16.28 4.17
C GLU A 157 -5.31 -15.76 5.60
N ILE A 158 -5.08 -16.59 6.63
CA ILE A 158 -5.28 -16.21 8.02
C ILE A 158 -4.32 -15.09 8.42
N THR A 159 -3.06 -15.21 8.01
CA THR A 159 -2.03 -14.18 8.24
C THR A 159 -2.39 -12.89 7.49
N ARG A 160 -2.89 -12.98 6.25
CA ARG A 160 -3.33 -11.85 5.44
C ARG A 160 -4.47 -11.08 6.11
N GLU A 161 -5.49 -11.78 6.61
CA GLU A 161 -6.60 -11.14 7.32
C GLU A 161 -6.12 -10.35 8.53
N ARG A 162 -5.22 -10.92 9.34
CA ARG A 162 -4.63 -10.22 10.49
C ARG A 162 -3.83 -8.98 10.08
N LEU A 163 -3.03 -9.08 9.00
CA LEU A 163 -2.26 -7.94 8.47
C LEU A 163 -3.17 -6.84 7.94
N ASN A 164 -4.29 -7.19 7.32
CA ASN A 164 -5.32 -6.25 6.90
C ASN A 164 -5.92 -5.50 8.10
N GLU A 165 -6.26 -6.20 9.18
CA GLU A 165 -6.76 -5.58 10.40
C GLU A 165 -5.72 -4.66 11.06
N GLU A 166 -4.46 -5.09 11.13
CA GLU A 166 -3.35 -4.28 11.65
C GLU A 166 -3.15 -3.02 10.80
N THR A 167 -3.23 -3.14 9.47
CA THR A 167 -3.14 -2.00 8.54
C THR A 167 -4.29 -1.02 8.74
N LEU A 168 -5.52 -1.51 8.95
CA LEU A 168 -6.68 -0.66 9.24
C LEU A 168 -6.55 0.07 10.57
N ARG A 169 -6.08 -0.60 11.62
CA ARG A 169 -5.83 0.06 12.91
C ARG A 169 -4.83 1.20 12.77
N LEU A 170 -3.74 0.93 12.04
CA LEU A 170 -2.74 1.93 11.74
C LEU A 170 -3.33 3.12 10.98
N PHE A 171 -4.08 2.86 9.92
CA PHE A 171 -4.74 3.90 9.13
C PHE A 171 -5.71 4.73 9.98
N ALA A 172 -6.51 4.09 10.84
CA ALA A 172 -7.45 4.79 11.72
C ALA A 172 -6.74 5.72 12.73
N GLN A 173 -5.54 5.35 13.18
CA GLN A 173 -4.74 6.14 14.13
C GLN A 173 -3.99 7.29 13.46
N GLU A 174 -3.30 7.02 12.36
CA GLU A 174 -2.37 7.98 11.73
C GLU A 174 -3.02 8.82 10.64
N LYS A 175 -4.14 8.38 10.07
CA LYS A 175 -4.93 9.07 9.03
C LYS A 175 -4.07 9.58 7.86
N PHE A 176 -3.13 8.74 7.40
CA PHE A 176 -2.32 9.03 6.20
C PHE A 176 -3.16 8.91 4.92
N ALA A 177 -2.60 9.31 3.78
CA ALA A 177 -3.13 8.96 2.48
C ALA A 177 -2.56 7.60 2.05
N GLY A 178 -3.40 6.61 1.74
CA GLY A 178 -2.96 5.26 1.37
C GLY A 178 -3.27 4.95 -0.09
N LEU A 179 -2.28 4.48 -0.85
CA LEU A 179 -2.47 3.85 -2.15
C LEU A 179 -2.01 2.40 -2.08
N PHE A 180 -2.97 1.48 -2.19
CA PHE A 180 -2.76 0.05 -2.01
C PHE A 180 -3.01 -0.70 -3.31
N ILE A 181 -2.14 -1.61 -3.66
CA ILE A 181 -2.31 -2.50 -4.81
C ILE A 181 -2.55 -3.92 -4.31
N THR A 182 -3.58 -4.55 -4.85
CA THR A 182 -3.87 -5.97 -4.62
C THR A 182 -4.60 -6.58 -5.82
N HIS A 183 -4.58 -7.90 -5.90
CA HIS A 183 -5.43 -8.68 -6.78
C HIS A 183 -6.67 -9.26 -6.06
N SER A 184 -6.77 -9.08 -4.74
CA SER A 184 -7.89 -9.55 -3.91
C SER A 184 -8.97 -8.49 -3.78
N ILE A 185 -10.17 -8.79 -4.33
CA ILE A 185 -11.34 -7.90 -4.22
C ILE A 185 -11.76 -7.75 -2.75
N SER A 186 -11.77 -8.85 -1.99
CA SER A 186 -12.15 -8.84 -0.58
C SER A 186 -11.23 -7.93 0.24
N GLU A 187 -9.92 -8.00 0.01
CA GLU A 187 -8.94 -7.12 0.63
C GLU A 187 -9.17 -5.65 0.27
N ALA A 188 -9.39 -5.37 -1.03
CA ALA A 188 -9.66 -4.02 -1.51
C ALA A 188 -10.90 -3.42 -0.85
N VAL A 189 -12.02 -4.13 -0.79
CA VAL A 189 -13.24 -3.63 -0.14
C VAL A 189 -13.06 -3.49 1.37
N PHE A 190 -12.33 -4.42 2.01
CA PHE A 190 -12.11 -4.37 3.45
C PHE A 190 -11.27 -3.18 3.88
N LEU A 191 -10.22 -2.85 3.12
CA LEU A 191 -9.25 -1.80 3.49
C LEU A 191 -9.68 -0.38 3.08
N SER A 192 -10.43 -0.22 1.98
CA SER A 192 -10.45 1.05 1.26
C SER A 192 -11.64 1.95 1.61
N THR A 193 -11.43 3.25 1.51
CA THR A 193 -12.51 4.24 1.36
C THR A 193 -13.09 4.19 -0.06
N ARG A 194 -12.22 3.86 -1.05
CA ARG A 194 -12.56 3.81 -2.47
C ARG A 194 -11.70 2.78 -3.19
N VAL A 195 -12.31 2.00 -4.09
CA VAL A 195 -11.61 1.02 -4.94
C VAL A 195 -11.63 1.50 -6.38
N LEU A 196 -10.47 1.54 -7.01
CA LEU A 196 -10.30 1.81 -8.44
C LEU A 196 -10.08 0.50 -9.16
N VAL A 197 -10.80 0.30 -10.26
CA VAL A 197 -10.67 -0.87 -11.12
C VAL A 197 -9.84 -0.50 -12.34
N MET A 198 -8.75 -1.21 -12.56
CA MET A 198 -7.83 -0.97 -13.68
C MET A 198 -8.03 -2.02 -14.79
N SER A 199 -7.96 -1.56 -16.06
CA SER A 199 -8.03 -2.41 -17.26
C SER A 199 -6.85 -3.36 -17.38
N THR A 200 -6.89 -4.25 -18.37
CA THR A 200 -5.69 -4.89 -18.94
C THR A 200 -4.76 -3.83 -19.55
N ARG A 201 -3.54 -4.22 -19.92
CA ARG A 201 -2.54 -3.33 -20.53
C ARG A 201 -3.01 -2.77 -21.89
N PRO A 202 -2.88 -1.44 -22.16
CA PRO A 202 -2.39 -0.43 -21.23
C PRO A 202 -3.39 -0.16 -20.09
N GLY A 203 -2.84 0.04 -18.87
CA GLY A 203 -3.64 0.26 -17.67
C GLY A 203 -4.38 1.61 -17.72
N ARG A 204 -5.70 1.57 -17.63
CA ARG A 204 -6.62 2.71 -17.51
C ARG A 204 -7.54 2.49 -16.32
N ILE A 205 -8.03 3.55 -15.71
CA ILE A 205 -9.07 3.43 -14.67
C ILE A 205 -10.41 3.23 -15.36
N LEU A 206 -11.07 2.09 -15.10
CA LEU A 206 -12.35 1.72 -15.68
C LEU A 206 -13.52 2.12 -14.80
N ASP A 207 -13.37 1.99 -13.48
CA ASP A 207 -14.42 2.28 -12.51
C ASP A 207 -13.81 2.77 -11.20
N SER A 208 -14.58 3.56 -10.47
CA SER A 208 -14.28 4.06 -9.13
C SER A 208 -15.46 3.75 -8.22
N VAL A 209 -15.24 2.91 -7.22
CA VAL A 209 -16.30 2.39 -6.35
C VAL A 209 -16.06 2.85 -4.91
N ASP A 210 -16.93 3.67 -4.39
CA ASP A 210 -16.87 4.10 -3.00
C ASP A 210 -17.26 2.95 -2.06
N VAL A 211 -16.58 2.87 -0.92
CA VAL A 211 -16.81 1.86 0.10
C VAL A 211 -17.38 2.54 1.34
N PRO A 212 -18.68 2.42 1.62
CA PRO A 212 -19.38 3.25 2.62
C PRO A 212 -19.21 2.79 4.07
N PHE A 213 -18.32 1.83 4.33
CA PHE A 213 -18.09 1.36 5.69
C PHE A 213 -17.20 2.32 6.48
N PRO A 214 -17.63 2.78 7.67
CA PRO A 214 -16.83 3.67 8.52
C PRO A 214 -15.63 2.92 9.14
N TYR A 215 -14.65 3.68 9.61
CA TYR A 215 -13.55 3.15 10.44
C TYR A 215 -13.81 3.42 11.92
N PRO A 216 -13.36 2.54 12.84
CA PRO A 216 -12.68 1.25 12.59
C PRO A 216 -13.66 0.19 12.07
N ARG A 217 -13.17 -0.74 11.24
CA ARG A 217 -13.96 -1.84 10.68
C ARG A 217 -13.73 -3.13 11.46
N HIS A 218 -14.82 -3.85 11.72
CA HIS A 218 -14.76 -5.20 12.26
C HIS A 218 -14.67 -6.22 11.12
N PRO A 219 -13.97 -7.35 11.28
CA PRO A 219 -13.89 -8.40 10.25
C PRO A 219 -15.25 -8.87 9.71
N ASP A 220 -16.28 -8.85 10.53
CA ASP A 220 -17.65 -9.30 10.18
C ASP A 220 -18.31 -8.46 9.08
N ILE A 221 -17.78 -7.27 8.73
CA ILE A 221 -18.32 -6.51 7.58
C ILE A 221 -18.24 -7.30 6.28
N ARG A 222 -17.35 -8.32 6.21
CA ARG A 222 -17.25 -9.22 5.04
C ARG A 222 -18.52 -10.02 4.79
N PHE A 223 -19.37 -10.18 5.82
CA PHE A 223 -20.67 -10.87 5.73
C PHE A 223 -21.83 -9.90 5.49
N ASP A 224 -21.58 -8.59 5.42
CA ASP A 224 -22.59 -7.60 5.11
C ASP A 224 -23.03 -7.70 3.64
N PRO A 225 -24.33 -7.67 3.32
CA PRO A 225 -24.82 -7.69 1.94
C PRO A 225 -24.20 -6.61 1.05
N ILE A 226 -24.01 -5.39 1.58
CA ILE A 226 -23.39 -4.27 0.86
C ILE A 226 -21.94 -4.60 0.45
N PHE A 227 -21.19 -5.30 1.31
CA PHE A 227 -19.85 -5.78 0.98
C PHE A 227 -19.88 -6.75 -0.22
N GLY A 228 -20.88 -7.65 -0.24
CA GLY A 228 -21.12 -8.55 -1.35
C GLY A 228 -21.47 -7.84 -2.65
N GLU A 229 -22.35 -6.84 -2.60
CA GLU A 229 -22.74 -6.03 -3.76
C GLU A 229 -21.56 -5.26 -4.36
N ILE A 230 -20.76 -4.60 -3.52
CA ILE A 230 -19.54 -3.88 -3.94
C ILE A 230 -18.55 -4.86 -4.58
N SER A 231 -18.31 -6.01 -3.95
CA SER A 231 -17.41 -7.03 -4.47
C SER A 231 -17.88 -7.59 -5.82
N ALA A 232 -19.17 -7.79 -5.99
CA ALA A 232 -19.77 -8.24 -7.24
C ALA A 232 -19.62 -7.19 -8.36
N ARG A 233 -19.85 -5.90 -8.07
CA ARG A 233 -19.63 -4.80 -9.02
C ARG A 233 -18.19 -4.76 -9.50
N ILE A 234 -17.21 -4.79 -8.58
CA ILE A 234 -15.79 -4.79 -8.92
C ILE A 234 -15.44 -6.01 -9.78
N SER A 235 -15.92 -7.20 -9.39
CA SER A 235 -15.68 -8.44 -10.13
C SER A 235 -16.27 -8.39 -11.55
N HIS A 236 -17.46 -7.83 -11.71
CA HIS A 236 -18.10 -7.66 -13.01
C HIS A 236 -17.28 -6.74 -13.93
N THR A 237 -16.84 -5.59 -13.42
CA THR A 237 -16.00 -4.64 -14.18
C THR A 237 -14.68 -5.29 -14.61
N LEU A 238 -14.02 -6.05 -13.70
CA LEU A 238 -12.78 -6.76 -14.02
C LEU A 238 -12.96 -7.80 -15.12
N ARG A 239 -14.09 -8.55 -15.12
CA ARG A 239 -14.37 -9.54 -16.19
C ARG A 239 -14.63 -8.86 -17.53
N GLY A 240 -15.34 -7.73 -17.55
CA GLY A 240 -15.55 -6.94 -18.77
C GLY A 240 -14.26 -6.37 -19.36
N ALA A 241 -13.25 -6.14 -18.53
CA ALA A 241 -11.93 -5.66 -18.97
C ALA A 241 -11.08 -6.74 -19.68
N HIS A 242 -11.46 -8.01 -19.60
CA HIS A 242 -10.81 -9.15 -20.24
C HIS A 242 -11.47 -9.56 -21.57
N ALA A 243 -12.64 -9.00 -21.89
CA ALA A 243 -13.36 -9.26 -23.14
C ALA A 243 -13.02 -8.21 -24.21
#